data_edf338fae8664a8612a5fa47bd036162
#
_entry.id   edf338fae8664a8612a5fa47bd036162
#
_cell.length_a   1.000
_cell.length_b   1.000
_cell.length_c   1.000
_cell.angle_alpha   90.00
_cell.angle_beta   90.00
_cell.angle_gamma   90.00
#
_symmetry.space_group_name_H-M   'P 1'
#
loop_
_entity.id
_entity.type
_entity.pdbx_description
1 polymer ?
#
loop_
_entity_poly.entity_id
_entity_poly.type
_entity_poly.pdbx_seq_one_letter_code
_entity_poly.pdbx_strand_id
1 'polypeptide(L)'
;MKRRTLVVAGPAVLAALALGACTAPIYNVPGRRFDSPAPFEARAEQIRRAAGGLGWQTDLVRPGVMRATLNLRSHVAVVEITYSADAFAIRYLDSRNLQYDGSSIHKNYNGWIQNLERAIAQQPVS
;
A
#
# COMPACT_ATOMS: atom_id res chain seq x y z
N MET A 1 -6.25 -32.81 37.30
CA MET A 1 -6.22 -31.48 37.89
C MET A 1 -5.39 -30.54 37.06
N LYS A 2 -4.14 -30.88 36.91
CA LYS A 2 -3.21 -29.99 36.21
C LYS A 2 -3.56 -29.81 34.77
N ARG A 3 -4.19 -30.78 34.16
CA ARG A 3 -4.57 -30.72 32.79
C ARG A 3 -5.56 -29.59 32.48
N ARG A 4 -6.39 -29.26 33.46
CA ARG A 4 -7.36 -28.21 33.26
C ARG A 4 -6.72 -26.87 33.06
N THR A 5 -5.62 -26.63 33.73
CA THR A 5 -4.88 -25.39 33.56
C THR A 5 -4.41 -25.21 32.11
N LEU A 6 -3.95 -26.29 31.49
CA LEU A 6 -3.50 -26.24 30.11
C LEU A 6 -4.64 -25.91 29.18
N VAL A 7 -5.83 -26.47 29.40
CA VAL A 7 -7.00 -26.18 28.57
C VAL A 7 -7.37 -24.72 28.64
N VAL A 8 -7.30 -24.11 29.82
CA VAL A 8 -7.64 -22.71 29.98
C VAL A 8 -6.68 -21.82 29.20
N ALA A 9 -5.41 -22.16 29.16
CA ALA A 9 -4.40 -21.36 28.44
C ALA A 9 -4.62 -21.41 26.92
N GLY A 10 -5.08 -22.54 26.39
CA GLY A 10 -5.23 -22.73 24.96
C GLY A 10 -6.13 -21.72 24.27
N PRO A 11 -7.36 -21.47 24.78
CA PRO A 11 -8.25 -20.51 24.12
C PRO A 11 -7.67 -19.10 24.05
N ALA A 12 -6.96 -18.66 25.08
CA ALA A 12 -6.35 -17.33 25.09
C ALA A 12 -5.30 -17.20 24.00
N VAL A 13 -4.49 -18.24 23.80
CA VAL A 13 -3.46 -18.21 22.75
C VAL A 13 -4.09 -18.13 21.37
N LEU A 14 -5.15 -18.86 21.12
CA LEU A 14 -5.85 -18.84 19.84
C LEU A 14 -6.43 -17.46 19.55
N ALA A 15 -7.00 -16.80 20.57
CA ALA A 15 -7.57 -15.48 20.38
C ALA A 15 -6.47 -14.46 19.99
N ALA A 16 -5.31 -14.53 20.65
CA ALA A 16 -4.20 -13.65 20.33
C ALA A 16 -3.70 -13.86 18.90
N LEU A 17 -3.61 -15.11 18.45
CA LEU A 17 -3.20 -15.39 17.08
C LEU A 17 -4.20 -14.85 16.06
N ALA A 18 -5.50 -14.96 16.34
CA ALA A 18 -6.54 -14.45 15.45
C ALA A 18 -6.44 -12.93 15.28
N LEU A 19 -6.18 -12.20 16.37
CA LEU A 19 -6.00 -10.75 16.31
C LEU A 19 -4.77 -10.38 15.47
N GLY A 20 -3.65 -11.09 15.65
CA GLY A 20 -2.44 -10.84 14.87
C GLY A 20 -2.58 -11.18 13.40
N ALA A 21 -3.53 -12.05 13.03
CA ALA A 21 -3.71 -12.46 11.65
C ALA A 21 -4.30 -11.37 10.76
N CYS A 22 -4.86 -10.28 11.33
CA CYS A 22 -5.47 -9.19 10.57
C CYS A 22 -4.44 -8.18 10.07
N THR A 23 -3.23 -8.21 10.57
CA THR A 23 -2.16 -7.28 10.19
C THR A 23 -0.96 -8.05 9.65
N ALA A 24 -0.10 -7.34 8.95
CA ALA A 24 1.13 -7.86 8.38
C ALA A 24 2.16 -6.74 8.31
N PRO A 25 3.45 -7.07 8.20
CA PRO A 25 4.47 -6.05 7.95
C PRO A 25 4.10 -5.22 6.75
N ILE A 26 4.28 -3.92 6.86
CA ILE A 26 3.87 -2.99 5.81
C ILE A 26 4.68 -3.23 4.54
N TYR A 27 3.98 -3.23 3.41
CA TYR A 27 4.59 -3.42 2.10
C TYR A 27 4.88 -2.06 1.47
N ASN A 28 6.12 -1.83 1.11
CA ASN A 28 6.55 -0.67 0.35
C ASN A 28 7.18 -1.15 -0.96
N VAL A 29 7.20 -0.27 -1.95
CA VAL A 29 7.86 -0.53 -3.23
C VAL A 29 9.09 0.36 -3.29
N PRO A 30 10.29 -0.16 -2.96
CA PRO A 30 11.50 0.69 -2.93
C PRO A 30 11.96 1.11 -4.32
N GLY A 31 11.59 0.36 -5.34
CA GLY A 31 11.90 0.72 -6.72
C GLY A 31 11.35 -0.34 -7.67
N ARG A 32 10.60 0.12 -8.67
CA ARG A 32 10.06 -0.74 -9.72
C ARG A 32 10.21 -0.03 -11.05
N ARG A 33 10.70 -0.74 -12.07
CA ARG A 33 10.80 -0.15 -13.40
C ARG A 33 9.44 -0.13 -14.07
N PHE A 34 9.23 0.92 -14.87
CA PHE A 34 8.07 0.93 -15.77
C PHE A 34 8.28 -0.13 -16.87
N ASP A 35 7.20 -0.74 -17.31
CA ASP A 35 7.27 -1.79 -18.33
C ASP A 35 7.64 -1.25 -19.71
N SER A 36 7.34 0.03 -19.97
CA SER A 36 7.62 0.65 -21.27
C SER A 36 8.42 1.93 -21.10
N PRO A 37 9.32 2.23 -22.04
CA PRO A 37 10.07 3.49 -21.99
C PRO A 37 9.18 4.68 -22.26
N ALA A 38 9.47 5.80 -21.62
CA ALA A 38 8.82 7.08 -21.85
C ALA A 38 9.69 8.19 -21.28
N PRO A 39 9.53 9.44 -21.76
CA PRO A 39 10.21 10.56 -21.16
C PRO A 39 9.66 10.86 -19.77
N PHE A 40 10.47 11.51 -18.96
CA PHE A 40 10.08 11.85 -17.59
C PHE A 40 8.76 12.64 -17.56
N GLU A 41 8.58 13.57 -18.49
CA GLU A 41 7.40 14.43 -18.53
C GLU A 41 6.10 13.67 -18.75
N ALA A 42 6.14 12.46 -19.27
CA ALA A 42 4.95 11.65 -19.49
C ALA A 42 4.57 10.83 -18.24
N ARG A 43 5.45 10.72 -17.27
CA ARG A 43 5.24 9.80 -16.15
C ARG A 43 4.16 10.25 -15.17
N ALA A 44 4.06 11.55 -14.90
CA ALA A 44 3.04 12.04 -13.97
C ALA A 44 1.64 11.65 -14.42
N GLU A 45 1.31 11.87 -15.69
CA GLU A 45 -0.01 11.54 -16.22
C GLU A 45 -0.25 10.04 -16.27
N GLN A 46 0.78 9.27 -16.60
CA GLN A 46 0.69 7.81 -16.58
C GLN A 46 0.34 7.29 -15.18
N ILE A 47 1.04 7.79 -14.17
CA ILE A 47 0.79 7.40 -12.77
C ILE A 47 -0.61 7.84 -12.35
N ARG A 48 -1.02 9.06 -12.71
CA ARG A 48 -2.34 9.56 -12.37
C ARG A 48 -3.44 8.66 -12.93
N ARG A 49 -3.32 8.25 -14.18
CA ARG A 49 -4.32 7.38 -14.80
C ARG A 49 -4.35 6.00 -14.16
N ALA A 50 -3.19 5.42 -13.89
CA ALA A 50 -3.10 4.11 -13.25
C ALA A 50 -3.74 4.14 -11.86
N ALA A 51 -3.36 5.09 -11.05
CA ALA A 51 -3.87 5.25 -9.69
C ALA A 51 -5.37 5.56 -9.71
N GLY A 52 -5.79 6.47 -10.59
CA GLY A 52 -7.20 6.85 -10.71
C GLY A 52 -8.10 5.68 -11.09
N GLY A 53 -7.61 4.76 -11.92
CA GLY A 53 -8.37 3.57 -12.28
C GLY A 53 -8.63 2.64 -11.10
N LEU A 54 -7.86 2.76 -10.03
CA LEU A 54 -8.03 1.98 -8.80
C LEU A 54 -8.70 2.79 -7.69
N GLY A 55 -9.12 4.00 -7.96
CA GLY A 55 -9.82 4.83 -6.99
C GLY A 55 -8.94 5.77 -6.18
N TRP A 56 -7.65 5.83 -6.47
CA TRP A 56 -6.75 6.77 -5.80
C TRP A 56 -6.87 8.16 -6.40
N GLN A 57 -6.81 9.17 -5.54
CA GLN A 57 -6.70 10.57 -5.95
C GLN A 57 -5.24 10.98 -5.85
N THR A 58 -4.71 11.61 -6.89
CA THR A 58 -3.29 11.98 -6.92
C THR A 58 -3.12 13.49 -6.95
N ASP A 59 -2.08 13.95 -6.26
CA ASP A 59 -1.63 15.33 -6.28
C ASP A 59 -0.16 15.37 -6.63
N LEU A 60 0.21 16.17 -7.62
CA LEU A 60 1.61 16.37 -7.95
C LEU A 60 2.19 17.39 -6.97
N VAL A 61 3.07 16.90 -6.09
CA VAL A 61 3.69 17.75 -5.06
C VAL A 61 4.78 18.63 -5.71
N ARG A 62 5.59 18.02 -6.54
CA ARG A 62 6.63 18.66 -7.37
C ARG A 62 7.07 17.65 -8.41
N PRO A 63 7.81 18.04 -9.45
CA PRO A 63 8.28 17.07 -10.44
C PRO A 63 8.96 15.88 -9.76
N GLY A 64 8.53 14.67 -10.08
CA GLY A 64 9.08 13.44 -9.52
C GLY A 64 8.46 12.98 -8.21
N VAL A 65 7.50 13.71 -7.65
CA VAL A 65 6.88 13.36 -6.36
C VAL A 65 5.38 13.57 -6.43
N MET A 66 4.63 12.50 -6.26
CA MET A 66 3.17 12.54 -6.19
C MET A 66 2.70 12.01 -4.84
N ARG A 67 1.61 12.56 -4.35
CA ARG A 67 0.90 12.00 -3.21
C ARG A 67 -0.37 11.37 -3.72
N ALA A 68 -0.66 10.16 -3.26
CA ALA A 68 -1.88 9.46 -3.66
C ALA A 68 -2.68 9.09 -2.41
N THR A 69 -3.98 9.31 -2.46
CA THR A 69 -4.89 9.06 -1.35
C THR A 69 -6.01 8.14 -1.81
N LEU A 70 -6.23 7.06 -1.05
CA LEU A 70 -7.34 6.16 -1.26
C LEU A 70 -8.31 6.31 -0.09
N ASN A 71 -9.55 6.65 -0.42
CA ASN A 71 -10.64 6.66 0.55
C ASN A 71 -11.56 5.50 0.23
N LEU A 72 -11.64 4.52 1.11
CA LEU A 72 -12.47 3.33 0.90
C LEU A 72 -13.24 3.04 2.17
N ARG A 73 -14.56 3.34 2.14
CA ARG A 73 -15.43 3.25 3.32
C ARG A 73 -14.85 4.11 4.43
N SER A 74 -14.57 3.52 5.60
CA SER A 74 -14.00 4.26 6.74
C SER A 74 -12.47 4.28 6.72
N HIS A 75 -11.84 3.68 5.70
CA HIS A 75 -10.39 3.57 5.63
C HIS A 75 -9.80 4.67 4.77
N VAL A 76 -8.64 5.17 5.18
CA VAL A 76 -7.88 6.14 4.39
C VAL A 76 -6.44 5.66 4.32
N ALA A 77 -5.88 5.65 3.12
CA ALA A 77 -4.47 5.35 2.90
C ALA A 77 -3.85 6.49 2.11
N VAL A 78 -2.69 6.94 2.54
CA VAL A 78 -1.94 8.01 1.88
C VAL A 78 -0.53 7.51 1.62
N VAL A 79 -0.08 7.60 0.38
CA VAL A 79 1.26 7.17 -0.01
C VAL A 79 1.96 8.27 -0.79
N GLU A 80 3.28 8.20 -0.80
CA GLU A 80 4.11 9.03 -1.65
C GLU A 80 4.66 8.16 -2.78
N ILE A 81 4.49 8.63 -4.00
CA ILE A 81 5.02 7.96 -5.19
C ILE A 81 6.13 8.85 -5.73
N THR A 82 7.37 8.38 -5.66
CA THR A 82 8.50 9.07 -6.28
C THR A 82 8.81 8.37 -7.58
N TYR A 83 9.23 9.14 -8.59
CA TYR A 83 9.45 8.55 -9.90
C TYR A 83 10.52 9.29 -10.69
N SER A 84 11.15 8.56 -11.58
CA SER A 84 12.04 9.07 -12.61
C SER A 84 11.47 8.67 -13.98
N ALA A 85 12.24 8.89 -15.04
CA ALA A 85 11.82 8.40 -16.36
C ALA A 85 11.74 6.88 -16.40
N ASP A 86 12.54 6.18 -15.59
CA ASP A 86 12.70 4.72 -15.72
C ASP A 86 12.01 3.91 -14.65
N ALA A 87 11.80 4.48 -13.45
CA ALA A 87 11.35 3.70 -12.31
C ALA A 87 10.54 4.56 -11.34
N PHE A 88 9.83 3.89 -10.45
CA PHE A 88 9.04 4.55 -9.40
C PHE A 88 9.17 3.78 -8.09
N ALA A 89 8.83 4.45 -7.00
CA ALA A 89 8.77 3.88 -5.66
C ALA A 89 7.47 4.31 -5.00
N ILE A 90 6.95 3.48 -4.09
CA ILE A 90 5.74 3.78 -3.33
C ILE A 90 6.06 3.60 -1.85
N ARG A 91 5.80 4.63 -1.06
CA ARG A 91 6.10 4.66 0.35
C ARG A 91 4.88 5.08 1.15
N TYR A 92 4.61 4.39 2.25
CA TYR A 92 3.56 4.75 3.19
C TYR A 92 3.81 6.17 3.74
N LEU A 93 2.76 6.97 3.80
CA LEU A 93 2.81 8.27 4.48
C LEU A 93 1.89 8.31 5.69
N ASP A 94 0.62 7.92 5.54
CA ASP A 94 -0.37 8.06 6.59
C ASP A 94 -1.54 7.12 6.33
N SER A 95 -2.33 6.86 7.37
CA SER A 95 -3.54 6.05 7.20
C SER A 95 -4.51 6.33 8.34
N ARG A 96 -5.78 5.94 8.11
CA ARG A 96 -6.81 5.92 9.13
C ARG A 96 -7.53 4.58 9.09
N ASN A 97 -7.78 4.04 10.28
CA ASN A 97 -8.57 2.83 10.47
C ASN A 97 -7.99 1.61 9.74
N LEU A 98 -6.65 1.52 9.72
CA LEU A 98 -5.92 0.40 9.11
C LEU A 98 -4.98 -0.27 10.11
N GLN A 99 -5.13 0.02 11.42
CA GLN A 99 -4.38 -0.64 12.48
C GLN A 99 -2.86 -0.50 12.34
N TYR A 100 -2.42 0.63 11.78
CA TYR A 100 -0.99 0.87 11.60
C TYR A 100 -0.33 1.15 12.95
N ASP A 101 0.75 0.43 13.25
CA ASP A 101 1.46 0.55 14.53
C ASP A 101 2.92 1.01 14.36
N GLY A 102 3.30 1.43 13.17
CA GLY A 102 4.67 1.85 12.85
C GLY A 102 5.44 0.84 12.04
N SER A 103 5.05 -0.44 12.06
CA SER A 103 5.72 -1.49 11.29
C SER A 103 4.77 -2.44 10.61
N SER A 104 3.56 -2.60 11.15
CA SER A 104 2.52 -3.49 10.61
C SER A 104 1.27 -2.71 10.32
N ILE A 105 0.44 -3.23 9.41
CA ILE A 105 -0.77 -2.59 8.97
C ILE A 105 -1.78 -3.67 8.56
N HIS A 106 -3.05 -3.31 8.47
CA HIS A 106 -4.09 -4.22 8.01
C HIS A 106 -3.71 -4.80 6.62
N LYS A 107 -3.86 -6.10 6.47
CA LYS A 107 -3.40 -6.81 5.27
C LYS A 107 -3.98 -6.26 3.97
N ASN A 108 -5.18 -5.71 4.01
CA ASN A 108 -5.80 -5.16 2.81
C ASN A 108 -4.99 -4.00 2.22
N TYR A 109 -4.37 -3.19 3.07
CA TYR A 109 -3.49 -2.12 2.59
C TYR A 109 -2.39 -2.67 1.68
N ASN A 110 -1.73 -3.74 2.10
CA ASN A 110 -0.65 -4.33 1.31
C ASN A 110 -1.16 -4.78 -0.07
N GLY A 111 -2.36 -5.35 -0.12
CA GLY A 111 -2.98 -5.71 -1.39
C GLY A 111 -3.25 -4.52 -2.28
N TRP A 112 -3.70 -3.40 -1.70
CA TRP A 112 -3.93 -2.17 -2.46
C TRP A 112 -2.64 -1.63 -3.05
N ILE A 113 -1.55 -1.69 -2.30
CA ILE A 113 -0.24 -1.21 -2.79
C ILE A 113 0.29 -2.13 -3.90
N GLN A 114 0.14 -3.43 -3.77
CA GLN A 114 0.54 -4.37 -4.82
C GLN A 114 -0.25 -4.13 -6.11
N ASN A 115 -1.54 -3.86 -6.00
CA ASN A 115 -2.36 -3.53 -7.16
C ASN A 115 -1.92 -2.21 -7.79
N LEU A 116 -1.63 -1.21 -6.96
CA LEU A 116 -1.17 0.09 -7.44
C LEU A 116 0.17 -0.03 -8.16
N GLU A 117 1.09 -0.76 -7.57
CA GLU A 117 2.39 -1.03 -8.18
C GLU A 117 2.24 -1.65 -9.57
N ARG A 118 1.44 -2.69 -9.67
CA ARG A 118 1.22 -3.37 -10.94
C ARG A 118 0.58 -2.46 -11.97
N ALA A 119 -0.44 -1.71 -11.55
CA ALA A 119 -1.14 -0.81 -12.44
C ALA A 119 -0.21 0.28 -12.99
N ILE A 120 0.63 0.87 -12.13
CA ILE A 120 1.56 1.90 -12.56
C ILE A 120 2.58 1.34 -13.55
N ALA A 121 3.16 0.18 -13.24
CA ALA A 121 4.18 -0.42 -14.11
C ALA A 121 3.64 -0.75 -15.51
N GLN A 122 2.39 -1.16 -15.59
CA GLN A 122 1.78 -1.66 -16.83
C GLN A 122 0.96 -0.61 -17.57
N GLN A 123 0.70 0.55 -16.97
CA GLN A 123 -0.16 1.56 -17.58
C GLN A 123 0.42 2.03 -18.92
N PRO A 124 -0.37 2.04 -19.99
CA PRO A 124 0.08 2.63 -21.25
C PRO A 124 0.44 4.11 -21.09
N VAL A 125 1.43 4.57 -21.83
CA VAL A 125 1.89 5.95 -21.74
C VAL A 125 0.89 6.90 -22.40
N SER A 126 0.18 6.44 -23.41
CA SER A 126 -0.77 7.28 -24.13
C SER A 126 -2.03 6.51 -24.50
#